data_41a328ed76068e80943c61b7e0c4473b
#
_entry.id   41a328ed76068e80943c61b7e0c4473b
#
_cell.length_a   1.000
_cell.length_b   1.000
_cell.length_c   1.000
_cell.angle_alpha   90.00
_cell.angle_beta   90.00
_cell.angle_gamma   90.00
#
_symmetry.space_group_name_H-M   'P 1'
#
loop_
_entity.id
_entity.type
_entity.pdbx_description
1 polymer ?
#
loop_
_entity_poly.entity_id
_entity_poly.type
_entity_poly.pdbx_seq_one_letter_code
_entity_poly.pdbx_strand_id
1 'polypeptide(L)'
;VVGLVVNGGAALRLMRGNSISQRAVMLHLLEDVLGWVAVLIGSVIIRYTGWYFIDPLLSVGIGVFILTNVCRNLYTIFRILLQAAPEHMPEDKIKAILQEVPNVKDVHDLHVWTLDGERNIASAHLIVADDISRADAIRVKHDAVDRLKEVGIDHLTVEVEFEGEGCY
;
A
#
# COMPACT_ATOMS: atom_id res chain seq x y z
N VAL A 1 10.18 16.75 -29.04
CA VAL A 1 8.80 17.15 -29.42
C VAL A 1 7.91 15.91 -29.60
N VAL A 2 8.34 14.86 -30.34
CA VAL A 2 7.53 13.65 -30.56
C VAL A 2 7.15 12.96 -29.24
N GLY A 3 8.11 12.74 -28.33
CA GLY A 3 7.84 12.15 -27.01
C GLY A 3 6.84 12.95 -26.18
N LEU A 4 6.90 14.29 -26.22
CA LEU A 4 5.96 15.17 -25.53
C LEU A 4 4.53 15.00 -26.05
N VAL A 5 4.36 14.91 -27.38
CA VAL A 5 3.02 14.75 -27.99
C VAL A 5 2.44 13.37 -27.71
N VAL A 6 3.24 12.31 -27.82
CA VAL A 6 2.80 10.93 -27.62
C VAL A 6 2.45 10.69 -26.14
N ASN A 7 3.38 10.99 -25.23
CA ASN A 7 3.15 10.77 -23.79
C ASN A 7 2.09 11.70 -23.23
N GLY A 8 2.04 12.98 -23.69
CA GLY A 8 1.00 13.92 -23.31
C GLY A 8 -0.39 13.50 -23.78
N GLY A 9 -0.52 13.03 -25.04
CA GLY A 9 -1.77 12.49 -25.56
C GLY A 9 -2.24 11.23 -24.82
N ALA A 10 -1.32 10.33 -24.49
CA ALA A 10 -1.61 9.13 -23.72
C ALA A 10 -2.04 9.47 -22.28
N ALA A 11 -1.32 10.39 -21.61
CA ALA A 11 -1.67 10.86 -20.27
C ALA A 11 -3.07 11.49 -20.23
N LEU A 12 -3.40 12.38 -21.17
CA LEU A 12 -4.74 12.99 -21.28
C LEU A 12 -5.85 11.96 -21.49
N ARG A 13 -5.58 10.90 -22.25
CA ARG A 13 -6.55 9.82 -22.47
C ARG A 13 -6.79 9.01 -21.20
N LEU A 14 -5.74 8.76 -20.40
CA LEU A 14 -5.82 8.00 -19.16
C LEU A 14 -6.40 8.82 -17.99
N MET A 15 -6.38 10.15 -18.05
CA MET A 15 -7.02 11.03 -17.04
C MET A 15 -8.53 10.80 -16.92
N ARG A 16 -9.15 10.18 -17.90
CA ARG A 16 -10.60 9.87 -17.90
C ARG A 16 -10.93 8.49 -17.29
N GLY A 17 -9.92 7.70 -16.95
CA GLY A 17 -10.10 6.37 -16.37
C GLY A 17 -10.09 6.41 -14.84
N ASN A 18 -10.91 5.55 -14.21
CA ASN A 18 -11.10 5.51 -12.75
C ASN A 18 -10.33 4.38 -12.05
N SER A 19 -9.54 3.56 -12.77
CA SER A 19 -8.80 2.46 -12.15
C SER A 19 -7.46 2.92 -11.57
N ILE A 20 -7.05 2.31 -10.47
CA ILE A 20 -5.78 2.61 -9.78
C ILE A 20 -4.59 2.35 -10.70
N SER A 21 -4.61 1.26 -11.47
CA SER A 21 -3.58 0.94 -12.46
C SER A 21 -3.47 2.00 -13.55
N GLN A 22 -4.60 2.55 -14.03
CA GLN A 22 -4.60 3.64 -15.01
C GLN A 22 -4.00 4.92 -14.43
N ARG A 23 -4.27 5.19 -13.15
CA ARG A 23 -3.73 6.35 -12.45
C ARG A 23 -2.20 6.26 -12.27
N ALA A 24 -1.68 5.08 -11.95
CA ALA A 24 -0.23 4.86 -11.85
C ALA A 24 0.47 5.06 -13.21
N VAL A 25 -0.07 4.51 -14.29
CA VAL A 25 0.46 4.70 -15.65
C VAL A 25 0.35 6.17 -16.09
N MET A 26 -0.74 6.85 -15.77
CA MET A 26 -0.92 8.27 -16.06
C MET A 26 0.14 9.13 -15.36
N LEU A 27 0.43 8.86 -14.09
CA LEU A 27 1.46 9.59 -13.32
C LEU A 27 2.84 9.41 -13.96
N HIS A 28 3.19 8.19 -14.35
CA HIS A 28 4.45 7.91 -15.04
C HIS A 28 4.56 8.67 -16.38
N LEU A 29 3.50 8.65 -17.19
CA LEU A 29 3.47 9.43 -18.44
C LEU A 29 3.57 10.94 -18.20
N LEU A 30 2.98 11.43 -17.10
CA LEU A 30 3.08 12.85 -16.72
C LEU A 30 4.50 13.22 -16.29
N GLU A 31 5.20 12.34 -15.55
CA GLU A 31 6.63 12.51 -15.22
C GLU A 31 7.49 12.61 -16.46
N ASP A 32 7.27 11.74 -17.45
CA ASP A 32 7.96 11.79 -18.74
C ASP A 32 7.69 13.11 -19.48
N VAL A 33 6.44 13.57 -19.52
CA VAL A 33 6.06 14.84 -20.13
C VAL A 33 6.78 16.01 -19.47
N LEU A 34 6.81 16.03 -18.11
CA LEU A 34 7.51 17.07 -17.36
C LEU A 34 9.02 17.06 -17.65
N GLY A 35 9.64 15.88 -17.75
CA GLY A 35 11.03 15.74 -18.16
C GLY A 35 11.30 16.32 -19.55
N TRP A 36 10.46 15.99 -20.52
CA TRP A 36 10.60 16.54 -21.89
C TRP A 36 10.39 18.06 -21.95
N VAL A 37 9.46 18.59 -21.18
CA VAL A 37 9.23 20.05 -21.05
C VAL A 37 10.45 20.73 -20.45
N ALA A 38 11.02 20.17 -19.36
CA ALA A 38 12.22 20.71 -18.72
C ALA A 38 13.41 20.79 -19.67
N VAL A 39 13.66 19.71 -20.45
CA VAL A 39 14.72 19.67 -21.46
C VAL A 39 14.45 20.69 -22.58
N LEU A 40 13.19 20.82 -23.02
CA LEU A 40 12.83 21.80 -24.06
C LEU A 40 13.09 23.25 -23.57
N ILE A 41 12.66 23.57 -22.37
CA ILE A 41 12.90 24.90 -21.75
C ILE A 41 14.39 25.14 -21.60
N GLY A 42 15.14 24.17 -21.07
CA GLY A 42 16.59 24.26 -20.93
C GLY A 42 17.29 24.51 -22.28
N SER A 43 16.90 23.82 -23.35
CA SER A 43 17.47 24.01 -24.68
C SER A 43 17.19 25.38 -25.25
N VAL A 44 15.99 25.96 -24.98
CA VAL A 44 15.65 27.33 -25.37
C VAL A 44 16.51 28.34 -24.62
N ILE A 45 16.67 28.16 -23.31
CA ILE A 45 17.51 29.06 -22.50
C ILE A 45 18.96 29.02 -23.01
N ILE A 46 19.53 27.84 -23.21
CA ILE A 46 20.90 27.66 -23.75
C ILE A 46 21.06 28.38 -25.10
N ARG A 47 20.07 28.26 -25.97
CA ARG A 47 20.10 28.89 -27.30
C ARG A 47 20.21 30.41 -27.25
N TYR A 48 19.53 31.05 -26.26
CA TYR A 48 19.51 32.51 -26.14
C TYR A 48 20.59 33.09 -25.24
N THR A 49 21.01 32.34 -24.21
CA THR A 49 21.98 32.83 -23.19
C THR A 49 23.40 32.31 -23.41
N GLY A 50 23.57 31.20 -24.13
CA GLY A 50 24.86 30.51 -24.26
C GLY A 50 25.29 29.79 -22.97
N TRP A 51 24.39 29.59 -21.99
CA TRP A 51 24.72 28.97 -20.71
C TRP A 51 24.69 27.43 -20.79
N TYR A 52 25.74 26.86 -21.34
CA TYR A 52 25.85 25.41 -21.58
C TYR A 52 25.85 24.57 -20.30
N PHE A 53 26.14 25.16 -19.12
CA PHE A 53 26.11 24.44 -17.85
C PHE A 53 24.70 24.03 -17.40
N ILE A 54 23.66 24.59 -18.00
CA ILE A 54 22.25 24.23 -17.72
C ILE A 54 21.96 22.78 -18.09
N ASP A 55 22.56 22.27 -19.16
CA ASP A 55 22.31 20.90 -19.62
C ASP A 55 22.77 19.83 -18.61
N PRO A 56 24.03 19.83 -18.12
CA PRO A 56 24.42 18.92 -17.06
C PRO A 56 23.66 19.15 -15.75
N LEU A 57 23.28 20.40 -15.43
CA LEU A 57 22.49 20.69 -14.22
C LEU A 57 21.08 20.09 -14.30
N LEU A 58 20.40 20.22 -15.45
CA LEU A 58 19.11 19.58 -15.70
C LEU A 58 19.21 18.05 -15.67
N SER A 59 20.25 17.49 -16.29
CA SER A 59 20.48 16.05 -16.30
C SER A 59 20.66 15.49 -14.91
N VAL A 60 21.44 16.16 -14.05
CA VAL A 60 21.63 15.76 -12.66
C VAL A 60 20.31 15.95 -11.87
N GLY A 61 19.61 17.06 -12.05
CA GLY A 61 18.34 17.34 -11.38
C GLY A 61 17.27 16.30 -11.70
N ILE A 62 17.10 15.97 -12.97
CA ILE A 62 16.16 14.94 -13.42
C ILE A 62 16.59 13.56 -12.89
N GLY A 63 17.90 13.25 -12.94
CA GLY A 63 18.44 12.00 -12.40
C GLY A 63 18.17 11.83 -10.91
N VAL A 64 18.39 12.86 -10.10
CA VAL A 64 18.09 12.85 -8.65
C VAL A 64 16.59 12.68 -8.41
N PHE A 65 15.74 13.37 -9.18
CA PHE A 65 14.28 13.25 -9.08
C PHE A 65 13.82 11.81 -9.37
N ILE A 66 14.27 11.23 -10.47
CA ILE A 66 13.95 9.83 -10.84
C ILE A 66 14.46 8.86 -9.77
N LEU A 67 15.72 9.02 -9.34
CA LEU A 67 16.30 8.15 -8.31
C LEU A 67 15.50 8.19 -7.00
N THR A 68 15.07 9.37 -6.58
CA THR A 68 14.26 9.54 -5.37
C THR A 68 12.93 8.80 -5.49
N ASN A 69 12.25 8.91 -6.64
CA ASN A 69 10.99 8.21 -6.89
C ASN A 69 11.18 6.68 -6.93
N VAL A 70 12.24 6.21 -7.59
CA VAL A 70 12.59 4.78 -7.61
C VAL A 70 12.85 4.25 -6.20
N CYS A 71 13.63 4.97 -5.37
CA CYS A 71 13.91 4.56 -4.00
C CYS A 71 12.62 4.49 -3.15
N ARG A 72 11.71 5.45 -3.29
CA ARG A 72 10.41 5.44 -2.60
C ARG A 72 9.55 4.23 -3.02
N ASN A 73 9.47 3.97 -4.32
CA ASN A 73 8.73 2.84 -4.84
C ASN A 73 9.32 1.50 -4.36
N LEU A 74 10.64 1.36 -4.40
CA LEU A 74 11.33 0.17 -3.89
C LEU A 74 11.06 -0.02 -2.39
N TYR A 75 11.10 1.04 -1.60
CA TYR A 75 10.76 0.96 -0.18
C TYR A 75 9.34 0.41 0.05
N THR A 76 8.36 0.91 -0.70
CA THR A 76 6.98 0.42 -0.63
C THR A 76 6.88 -1.05 -1.03
N ILE A 77 7.53 -1.44 -2.12
CA ILE A 77 7.55 -2.84 -2.58
C ILE A 77 8.20 -3.76 -1.53
N PHE A 78 9.34 -3.33 -0.96
CA PHE A 78 10.00 -4.11 0.10
C PHE A 78 9.12 -4.26 1.35
N ARG A 79 8.38 -3.21 1.74
CA ARG A 79 7.43 -3.32 2.86
C ARG A 79 6.36 -4.38 2.59
N ILE A 80 5.80 -4.42 1.38
CA ILE A 80 4.82 -5.43 0.97
C ILE A 80 5.44 -6.83 0.99
N LEU A 81 6.62 -7.01 0.37
CA LEU A 81 7.31 -8.30 0.31
C LEU A 81 7.73 -8.83 1.70
N LEU A 82 8.07 -7.93 2.60
CA LEU A 82 8.43 -8.26 3.99
C LEU A 82 7.20 -8.35 4.91
N GLN A 83 5.99 -8.33 4.35
CA GLN A 83 4.73 -8.44 5.08
C GLN A 83 4.60 -7.40 6.21
N ALA A 84 5.07 -6.18 5.99
CA ALA A 84 4.92 -5.11 6.95
C ALA A 84 3.42 -4.74 7.10
N ALA A 85 3.03 -4.45 8.35
CA ALA A 85 1.68 -3.98 8.63
C ALA A 85 1.36 -2.67 7.88
N PRO A 86 0.12 -2.51 7.36
CA PRO A 86 -0.32 -1.27 6.75
C PRO A 86 -0.27 -0.12 7.76
N GLU A 87 0.19 1.06 7.35
CA GLU A 87 0.35 2.22 8.26
C GLU A 87 -0.95 2.69 8.92
N HIS A 88 -2.08 2.46 8.24
CA HIS A 88 -3.41 2.85 8.73
C HIS A 88 -4.10 1.78 9.59
N MET A 89 -3.47 0.60 9.76
CA MET A 89 -3.98 -0.55 10.52
C MET A 89 -2.94 -1.04 11.53
N PRO A 90 -2.66 -0.28 12.60
CA PRO A 90 -1.75 -0.74 13.65
C PRO A 90 -2.35 -1.96 14.36
N GLU A 91 -1.50 -2.92 14.70
CA GLU A 91 -1.89 -4.18 15.36
C GLU A 91 -2.69 -3.95 16.64
N ASP A 92 -2.32 -2.95 17.45
CA ASP A 92 -3.03 -2.61 18.69
C ASP A 92 -4.51 -2.28 18.44
N LYS A 93 -4.82 -1.58 17.34
CA LYS A 93 -6.20 -1.26 16.98
C LYS A 93 -6.98 -2.51 16.59
N ILE A 94 -6.36 -3.38 15.79
CA ILE A 94 -6.99 -4.64 15.36
C ILE A 94 -7.17 -5.57 16.55
N LYS A 95 -6.19 -5.66 17.45
CA LYS A 95 -6.28 -6.41 18.70
C LYS A 95 -7.45 -5.94 19.57
N ALA A 96 -7.60 -4.64 19.76
CA ALA A 96 -8.71 -4.05 20.53
C ALA A 96 -10.07 -4.43 19.94
N ILE A 97 -10.24 -4.40 18.61
CA ILE A 97 -11.49 -4.78 17.95
C ILE A 97 -11.82 -6.27 18.19
N LEU A 98 -10.81 -7.14 18.10
CA LEU A 98 -10.98 -8.57 18.33
C LEU A 98 -11.28 -8.89 19.81
N GLN A 99 -10.71 -8.15 20.75
CA GLN A 99 -11.00 -8.30 22.18
C GLN A 99 -12.43 -7.87 22.56
N GLU A 100 -13.09 -7.05 21.73
CA GLU A 100 -14.50 -6.69 21.92
C GLU A 100 -15.48 -7.75 21.39
N VAL A 101 -15.01 -8.82 20.74
CA VAL A 101 -15.86 -9.91 20.28
C VAL A 101 -16.39 -10.69 21.50
N PRO A 102 -17.71 -10.93 21.61
CA PRO A 102 -18.27 -11.67 22.72
C PRO A 102 -17.62 -13.07 22.88
N ASN A 103 -17.34 -13.45 24.11
CA ASN A 103 -16.67 -14.70 24.52
C ASN A 103 -15.17 -14.79 24.16
N VAL A 104 -14.56 -13.78 23.58
CA VAL A 104 -13.11 -13.68 23.47
C VAL A 104 -12.55 -13.18 24.79
N LYS A 105 -11.59 -13.89 25.35
CA LYS A 105 -10.90 -13.54 26.60
C LYS A 105 -9.59 -12.82 26.35
N ASP A 106 -8.84 -13.28 25.36
CA ASP A 106 -7.61 -12.63 24.93
C ASP A 106 -7.34 -12.90 23.45
N VAL A 107 -6.43 -12.10 22.90
CA VAL A 107 -5.98 -12.18 21.52
C VAL A 107 -4.45 -12.14 21.50
N HIS A 108 -3.84 -13.15 20.89
CA HIS A 108 -2.39 -13.19 20.69
C HIS A 108 -2.05 -13.71 19.28
N ASP A 109 -0.76 -13.77 18.96
CA ASP A 109 -0.23 -14.14 17.65
C ASP A 109 -0.95 -13.42 16.50
N LEU A 110 -1.23 -12.12 16.72
CA LEU A 110 -1.87 -11.27 15.74
C LEU A 110 -0.84 -10.77 14.73
N HIS A 111 -1.06 -11.11 13.49
CA HIS A 111 -0.28 -10.62 12.36
C HIS A 111 -1.18 -9.94 11.36
N VAL A 112 -0.78 -8.77 10.89
CA VAL A 112 -1.52 -7.99 9.89
C VAL A 112 -0.55 -7.58 8.79
N TRP A 113 -0.87 -7.88 7.54
CA TRP A 113 -0.06 -7.49 6.39
C TRP A 113 -0.93 -7.15 5.17
N THR A 114 -0.33 -6.59 4.16
CA THR A 114 -0.99 -6.40 2.87
C THR A 114 -0.43 -7.34 1.82
N LEU A 115 -1.29 -7.88 0.96
CA LEU A 115 -0.88 -8.80 -0.11
C LEU A 115 -0.30 -8.06 -1.32
N ASP A 116 -0.89 -6.94 -1.69
CA ASP A 116 -0.59 -6.19 -2.91
C ASP A 116 -0.63 -4.66 -2.72
N GLY A 117 -0.75 -4.19 -1.48
CA GLY A 117 -0.91 -2.78 -1.13
C GLY A 117 -2.37 -2.32 -1.05
N GLU A 118 -3.32 -3.15 -1.46
CA GLU A 118 -4.77 -2.86 -1.45
C GLU A 118 -5.54 -3.82 -0.54
N ARG A 119 -5.25 -5.13 -0.67
CA ARG A 119 -5.90 -6.18 0.11
C ARG A 119 -5.13 -6.47 1.38
N ASN A 120 -5.80 -6.32 2.51
CA ASN A 120 -5.23 -6.55 3.83
C ASN A 120 -5.66 -7.90 4.38
N ILE A 121 -4.71 -8.60 4.96
CA ILE A 121 -4.89 -9.94 5.51
C ILE A 121 -4.49 -9.91 6.98
N ALA A 122 -5.17 -10.69 7.81
CA ALA A 122 -4.76 -10.89 9.18
C ALA A 122 -4.84 -12.38 9.56
N SER A 123 -3.99 -12.78 10.49
CA SER A 123 -4.12 -14.01 11.26
C SER A 123 -4.13 -13.66 12.75
N ALA A 124 -4.92 -14.37 13.53
CA ALA A 124 -5.01 -14.15 14.95
C ALA A 124 -5.44 -15.41 15.69
N HIS A 125 -4.92 -15.59 16.92
CA HIS A 125 -5.38 -16.59 17.86
C HIS A 125 -6.30 -15.92 18.87
N LEU A 126 -7.52 -16.48 19.03
CA LEU A 126 -8.54 -16.00 19.95
C LEU A 126 -8.71 -17.01 21.09
N ILE A 127 -8.39 -16.59 22.31
CA ILE A 127 -8.60 -17.42 23.50
C ILE A 127 -10.05 -17.30 23.93
N VAL A 128 -10.71 -18.45 24.11
CA VAL A 128 -12.07 -18.56 24.63
C VAL A 128 -12.09 -19.42 25.90
N ALA A 129 -13.22 -19.41 26.62
CA ALA A 129 -13.39 -20.24 27.81
C ALA A 129 -13.45 -21.73 27.45
N ASP A 130 -12.96 -22.61 28.34
CA ASP A 130 -12.97 -24.08 28.16
C ASP A 130 -14.37 -24.67 28.01
N ASP A 131 -15.36 -24.04 28.63
CA ASP A 131 -16.76 -24.46 28.65
C ASP A 131 -17.62 -23.87 27.53
N ILE A 132 -17.00 -23.16 26.58
CA ILE A 132 -17.74 -22.56 25.46
C ILE A 132 -18.42 -23.62 24.59
N SER A 133 -19.65 -23.38 24.19
CA SER A 133 -20.33 -24.28 23.27
C SER A 133 -19.70 -24.21 21.88
N ARG A 134 -19.73 -25.33 21.12
CA ARG A 134 -19.30 -25.33 19.72
C ARG A 134 -20.01 -24.26 18.86
N ALA A 135 -21.30 -24.02 19.17
CA ALA A 135 -22.07 -23.01 18.43
C ALA A 135 -21.57 -21.61 18.71
N ASP A 136 -21.18 -21.29 19.94
CA ASP A 136 -20.64 -20.00 20.31
C ASP A 136 -19.22 -19.81 19.79
N ALA A 137 -18.38 -20.85 19.80
CA ALA A 137 -17.06 -20.79 19.18
C ALA A 137 -17.14 -20.49 17.66
N ILE A 138 -18.15 -21.04 16.95
CA ILE A 138 -18.41 -20.70 15.55
C ILE A 138 -18.85 -19.25 15.41
N ARG A 139 -19.68 -18.72 16.33
CA ARG A 139 -20.09 -17.32 16.31
C ARG A 139 -18.91 -16.39 16.53
N VAL A 140 -18.03 -16.68 17.48
CA VAL A 140 -16.78 -15.91 17.71
C VAL A 140 -16.00 -15.75 16.41
N LYS A 141 -15.82 -16.83 15.62
CA LYS A 141 -15.15 -16.75 14.32
C LYS A 141 -15.87 -15.82 13.34
N HIS A 142 -17.19 -15.93 13.24
CA HIS A 142 -17.96 -15.11 12.31
C HIS A 142 -17.94 -13.63 12.72
N ASP A 143 -18.16 -13.35 14.00
CA ASP A 143 -18.17 -11.98 14.53
C ASP A 143 -16.79 -11.31 14.37
N ALA A 144 -15.71 -12.05 14.61
CA ALA A 144 -14.36 -11.57 14.39
C ALA A 144 -14.10 -11.21 12.90
N VAL A 145 -14.50 -12.10 11.98
CA VAL A 145 -14.37 -11.85 10.54
C VAL A 145 -15.18 -10.64 10.11
N ASP A 146 -16.44 -10.52 10.56
CA ASP A 146 -17.32 -9.43 10.14
C ASP A 146 -16.83 -8.07 10.68
N ARG A 147 -16.42 -8.01 11.95
CA ARG A 147 -15.85 -6.77 12.53
C ARG A 147 -14.57 -6.32 11.82
N LEU A 148 -13.68 -7.25 11.49
CA LEU A 148 -12.44 -6.89 10.80
C LEU A 148 -12.66 -6.50 9.33
N LYS A 149 -13.68 -7.04 8.65
CA LYS A 149 -14.07 -6.57 7.32
C LYS A 149 -14.54 -5.13 7.33
N GLU A 150 -15.28 -4.68 8.37
CA GLU A 150 -15.74 -3.31 8.51
C GLU A 150 -14.59 -2.29 8.58
N VAL A 151 -13.43 -2.72 9.08
CA VAL A 151 -12.23 -1.88 9.18
C VAL A 151 -11.22 -2.08 8.06
N GLY A 152 -11.58 -2.88 7.03
CA GLY A 152 -10.79 -3.04 5.81
C GLY A 152 -9.80 -4.21 5.82
N ILE A 153 -10.02 -5.23 6.65
CA ILE A 153 -9.33 -6.52 6.53
C ILE A 153 -10.16 -7.41 5.59
N ASP A 154 -9.61 -7.74 4.43
CA ASP A 154 -10.31 -8.51 3.38
C ASP A 154 -10.39 -10.00 3.71
N HIS A 155 -9.37 -10.52 4.40
CA HIS A 155 -9.31 -11.92 4.78
C HIS A 155 -8.70 -12.08 6.18
N LEU A 156 -9.43 -12.80 7.04
CA LEU A 156 -8.98 -13.14 8.39
C LEU A 156 -8.92 -14.66 8.54
N THR A 157 -7.76 -15.16 8.97
CA THR A 157 -7.61 -16.52 9.48
C THR A 157 -7.67 -16.47 11.00
N VAL A 158 -8.58 -17.24 11.60
CA VAL A 158 -8.76 -17.29 13.06
C VAL A 158 -8.51 -18.70 13.54
N GLU A 159 -7.59 -18.83 14.47
CA GLU A 159 -7.47 -19.99 15.34
C GLU A 159 -8.20 -19.70 16.66
N VAL A 160 -9.02 -20.62 17.11
CA VAL A 160 -9.70 -20.52 18.41
C VAL A 160 -9.02 -21.50 19.34
N GLU A 161 -8.45 -20.97 20.40
CA GLU A 161 -7.75 -21.71 21.46
C GLU A 161 -8.54 -21.67 22.75
N PHE A 162 -8.42 -22.72 23.54
CA PHE A 162 -9.05 -22.80 24.87
C PHE A 162 -8.09 -22.34 25.96
N GLU A 163 -8.66 -21.88 27.10
CA GLU A 163 -7.84 -21.51 28.26
C GLU A 163 -6.97 -22.73 28.66
N GLY A 164 -5.65 -22.54 28.72
CA GLY A 164 -4.69 -23.61 29.06
C GLY A 164 -4.07 -24.36 27.88
N GLU A 165 -4.55 -24.16 26.67
CA GLU A 165 -3.79 -24.57 25.46
C GLU A 165 -2.55 -23.68 25.34
N GLY A 166 -1.37 -24.30 25.24
CA GLY A 166 -0.12 -23.57 24.95
C GLY A 166 -0.01 -23.28 23.48
N CYS A 167 0.42 -22.07 23.11
CA CYS A 167 0.89 -21.76 21.76
C CYS A 167 2.04 -22.72 21.37
N TYR A 168 1.95 -23.36 20.23
CA TYR A 168 2.97 -24.23 19.66
C TYR A 168 3.75 -23.50 18.55
#